data_b8128a508652d1c7d784baaf116dad7b
#
_entry.id   b8128a508652d1c7d784baaf116dad7b
#
_cell.length_a   1.000
_cell.length_b   1.000
_cell.length_c   1.000
_cell.angle_alpha   90.00
_cell.angle_beta   90.00
_cell.angle_gamma   90.00
#
_symmetry.space_group_name_H-M   'P 1'
#
loop_
_entity.id
_entity.type
_entity.pdbx_description
1 polymer ?
#
loop_
_entity_poly.entity_id
_entity_poly.type
_entity_poly.pdbx_seq_one_letter_code
_entity_poly.pdbx_strand_id
1 'polypeptide(L)'
;MIFVGTRPERLARVERVLEGSGLDVVEHLKTAAEVVLGESRPASLAVLDAADAHVDQAAAGVALLDAGCPGTPCVVVHDDTDPAVVRTILDAGAVSIVHTKLEDAELRATLCAAANGRGLIDVDVVRPVIDLYATMHAESRRRNRAVIESLAAAVEAKDTVTSRHLRAVSRLATQLAKAIDPSFTESDDFLFGCLLHDVGKIGVPERILMKPGALTASEWEIMRRHPQTGARVVRPLGFAPVVTDVVLYHHERWDGGGYPEGLAAEEIPLAARIFSVCDALEAMTASRPYRGPLPVNVAFERVKLEAGHQFDPAVITALDDGVSSGAIDLQDAGELDVEQPARRRISSGAR
;
A
#
# COMPACT_ATOMS: atom_id res chain seq x y z
N MET A 1 16.06 -21.22 34.87
CA MET A 1 15.02 -20.22 34.59
C MET A 1 14.79 -19.38 35.83
N ILE A 2 14.55 -18.07 35.65
CA ILE A 2 14.12 -17.17 36.74
C ILE A 2 12.60 -16.98 36.61
N PHE A 3 11.86 -17.10 37.69
CA PHE A 3 10.45 -16.77 37.75
C PHE A 3 10.26 -15.53 38.64
N VAL A 4 9.58 -14.49 38.11
CA VAL A 4 9.28 -13.27 38.82
C VAL A 4 7.78 -13.15 38.96
N GLY A 5 7.28 -13.18 40.19
CA GLY A 5 5.84 -13.05 40.47
C GLY A 5 5.51 -13.37 41.90
N THR A 6 4.32 -12.95 42.34
CA THR A 6 3.88 -13.08 43.73
C THR A 6 2.89 -14.21 43.98
N ARG A 7 2.44 -14.91 42.90
CA ARG A 7 1.40 -15.94 42.98
C ARG A 7 1.99 -17.35 43.00
N PRO A 8 1.95 -18.08 44.13
CA PRO A 8 2.53 -19.42 44.24
C PRO A 8 1.89 -20.42 43.32
N GLU A 9 0.60 -20.31 43.03
CA GLU A 9 -0.13 -21.22 42.13
C GLU A 9 0.36 -21.12 40.67
N ARG A 10 0.80 -19.96 40.23
CA ARG A 10 1.37 -19.77 38.89
C ARG A 10 2.79 -20.30 38.79
N LEU A 11 3.59 -20.08 39.82
CA LEU A 11 4.90 -20.70 39.93
C LEU A 11 4.77 -22.25 39.86
N ALA A 12 3.90 -22.81 40.68
CA ALA A 12 3.67 -24.26 40.71
C ALA A 12 3.15 -24.78 39.33
N ARG A 13 2.36 -23.99 38.63
CA ARG A 13 1.96 -24.36 37.27
C ARG A 13 3.14 -24.38 36.30
N VAL A 14 3.98 -23.35 36.31
CA VAL A 14 5.18 -23.29 35.46
C VAL A 14 6.14 -24.46 35.75
N GLU A 15 6.39 -24.73 37.01
CA GLU A 15 7.23 -25.88 37.43
C GLU A 15 6.70 -27.21 36.90
N ARG A 16 5.39 -27.46 37.08
CA ARG A 16 4.73 -28.67 36.59
C ARG A 16 4.80 -28.80 35.06
N VAL A 17 4.56 -27.69 34.34
CA VAL A 17 4.58 -27.64 32.88
C VAL A 17 5.99 -27.96 32.36
N LEU A 18 7.02 -27.54 33.06
CA LEU A 18 8.42 -27.74 32.67
C LEU A 18 9.01 -29.11 33.13
N GLU A 19 8.28 -29.92 33.89
CA GLU A 19 8.76 -31.23 34.34
C GLU A 19 9.24 -32.08 33.17
N GLY A 20 10.48 -32.53 33.23
CA GLY A 20 11.12 -33.32 32.17
C GLY A 20 11.51 -32.56 30.91
N SER A 21 11.45 -31.21 30.89
CA SER A 21 11.89 -30.39 29.75
C SER A 21 13.39 -30.05 29.75
N GLY A 22 14.08 -30.29 30.85
CA GLY A 22 15.45 -29.82 31.06
C GLY A 22 15.57 -28.34 31.47
N LEU A 23 14.44 -27.70 31.74
CA LEU A 23 14.35 -26.34 32.29
C LEU A 23 13.86 -26.43 33.73
N ASP A 24 14.68 -25.97 34.68
CA ASP A 24 14.31 -25.93 36.08
C ASP A 24 14.21 -24.47 36.55
N VAL A 25 13.30 -24.18 37.48
CA VAL A 25 13.23 -22.88 38.13
C VAL A 25 14.37 -22.81 39.15
N VAL A 26 15.36 -21.97 38.87
CA VAL A 26 16.56 -21.84 39.74
C VAL A 26 16.43 -20.68 40.72
N GLU A 27 15.53 -19.77 40.43
CA GLU A 27 15.32 -18.57 41.26
C GLU A 27 13.86 -18.10 41.17
N HIS A 28 13.27 -17.76 42.30
CA HIS A 28 11.95 -17.18 42.39
C HIS A 28 12.07 -15.82 43.10
N LEU A 29 11.71 -14.75 42.40
CA LEU A 29 11.74 -13.37 42.89
C LEU A 29 10.32 -12.82 42.96
N LYS A 30 10.03 -11.98 43.93
CA LYS A 30 8.72 -11.34 44.07
C LYS A 30 8.55 -10.16 43.13
N THR A 31 9.65 -9.47 42.81
CA THR A 31 9.66 -8.31 41.92
C THR A 31 10.87 -8.35 40.98
N ALA A 32 10.76 -7.74 39.83
CA ALA A 32 11.86 -7.62 38.87
C ALA A 32 13.03 -6.77 39.43
N ALA A 33 12.77 -5.84 40.37
CA ALA A 33 13.80 -5.03 41.02
C ALA A 33 14.79 -5.88 41.82
N GLU A 34 14.40 -7.04 42.34
CA GLU A 34 15.28 -7.92 43.09
C GLU A 34 16.39 -8.49 42.21
N VAL A 35 16.16 -8.63 40.88
CA VAL A 35 17.18 -9.05 39.89
C VAL A 35 18.36 -8.08 39.84
N VAL A 36 18.08 -6.79 39.89
CA VAL A 36 19.13 -5.73 39.80
C VAL A 36 19.88 -5.59 41.11
N LEU A 37 19.23 -5.90 42.26
CA LEU A 37 19.80 -5.72 43.58
C LEU A 37 20.58 -6.97 44.06
N GLY A 38 20.43 -8.12 43.41
CA GLY A 38 21.07 -9.38 43.77
C GLY A 38 22.17 -9.80 42.78
N GLU A 39 23.04 -10.74 43.19
CA GLU A 39 23.92 -11.46 42.29
C GLU A 39 23.06 -12.56 41.60
N SER A 40 22.28 -12.15 40.57
CA SER A 40 21.43 -13.09 39.81
C SER A 40 22.30 -14.09 39.05
N ARG A 41 21.91 -15.37 39.08
CA ARG A 41 22.61 -16.43 38.37
C ARG A 41 22.28 -16.34 36.87
N PRO A 42 23.23 -16.68 35.99
CA PRO A 42 22.95 -16.79 34.56
C PRO A 42 21.75 -17.73 34.33
N ALA A 43 20.75 -17.24 33.65
CA ALA A 43 19.53 -18.01 33.36
C ALA A 43 19.31 -18.10 31.84
N SER A 44 18.77 -19.22 31.38
CA SER A 44 18.41 -19.41 29.98
C SER A 44 17.04 -18.81 29.62
N LEU A 45 16.27 -18.39 30.61
CA LEU A 45 14.92 -17.83 30.44
C LEU A 45 14.50 -17.07 31.71
N ALA A 46 13.82 -15.96 31.54
CA ALA A 46 13.06 -15.27 32.59
C ALA A 46 11.55 -15.34 32.28
N VAL A 47 10.75 -15.57 33.30
CA VAL A 47 9.28 -15.51 33.20
C VAL A 47 8.79 -14.43 34.17
N LEU A 48 8.15 -13.39 33.62
CA LEU A 48 7.55 -12.31 34.40
C LEU A 48 6.02 -12.52 34.46
N ASP A 49 5.50 -12.82 35.65
CA ASP A 49 4.06 -12.87 35.90
C ASP A 49 3.53 -11.44 36.16
N ALA A 50 2.98 -10.86 35.13
CA ALA A 50 2.43 -9.52 35.12
C ALA A 50 0.92 -9.50 34.76
N ALA A 51 0.23 -10.62 34.93
CA ALA A 51 -1.16 -10.77 34.49
C ALA A 51 -2.13 -9.78 35.10
N ASP A 52 -1.88 -9.33 36.30
CA ASP A 52 -2.70 -8.30 37.02
C ASP A 52 -2.02 -6.94 37.07
N ALA A 53 -0.87 -6.78 36.43
CA ALA A 53 -0.12 -5.53 36.45
C ALA A 53 -0.61 -4.57 35.35
N HIS A 54 -0.48 -3.28 35.61
CA HIS A 54 -0.63 -2.28 34.56
C HIS A 54 0.51 -2.41 33.54
N VAL A 55 0.24 -2.09 32.28
CA VAL A 55 1.21 -2.26 31.18
C VAL A 55 2.56 -1.59 31.45
N ASP A 56 2.58 -0.41 32.04
CA ASP A 56 3.82 0.30 32.38
C ASP A 56 4.65 -0.46 33.41
N GLN A 57 4.00 -1.18 34.33
CA GLN A 57 4.67 -2.01 35.34
C GLN A 57 5.24 -3.28 34.71
N ALA A 58 4.51 -3.89 33.77
CA ALA A 58 4.99 -5.04 33.01
C ALA A 58 6.22 -4.66 32.17
N ALA A 59 6.15 -3.55 31.42
CA ALA A 59 7.25 -3.05 30.61
C ALA A 59 8.48 -2.67 31.46
N ALA A 60 8.27 -1.98 32.59
CA ALA A 60 9.35 -1.67 33.52
C ALA A 60 9.99 -2.95 34.10
N GLY A 61 9.19 -3.98 34.37
CA GLY A 61 9.67 -5.28 34.84
C GLY A 61 10.58 -5.97 33.80
N VAL A 62 10.21 -5.92 32.51
CA VAL A 62 11.04 -6.45 31.42
C VAL A 62 12.36 -5.70 31.32
N ALA A 63 12.33 -4.37 31.35
CA ALA A 63 13.54 -3.53 31.29
C ALA A 63 14.48 -3.79 32.49
N LEU A 64 13.94 -4.00 33.67
CA LEU A 64 14.73 -4.35 34.86
C LEU A 64 15.37 -5.74 34.73
N LEU A 65 14.65 -6.73 34.16
CA LEU A 65 15.19 -8.06 33.90
C LEU A 65 16.33 -8.02 32.87
N ASP A 66 16.18 -7.26 31.80
CA ASP A 66 17.25 -7.07 30.80
C ASP A 66 18.48 -6.39 31.42
N ALA A 67 18.28 -5.37 32.25
CA ALA A 67 19.36 -4.67 32.95
C ALA A 67 20.11 -5.57 33.95
N GLY A 68 19.41 -6.44 34.66
CA GLY A 68 19.99 -7.34 35.66
C GLY A 68 20.54 -8.64 35.11
N CYS A 69 19.98 -9.13 34.01
CA CYS A 69 20.38 -10.36 33.31
C CYS A 69 20.43 -10.13 31.79
N PRO A 70 21.40 -9.35 31.27
CA PRO A 70 21.47 -9.01 29.86
C PRO A 70 21.48 -10.22 28.95
N GLY A 71 20.65 -10.21 27.91
CA GLY A 71 20.54 -11.27 26.92
C GLY A 71 19.76 -12.50 27.39
N THR A 72 19.17 -12.49 28.57
CA THR A 72 18.24 -13.53 29.02
C THR A 72 16.87 -13.27 28.39
N PRO A 73 16.33 -14.18 27.55
CA PRO A 73 15.01 -13.98 26.97
C PRO A 73 13.92 -13.91 28.06
N CYS A 74 13.01 -12.94 27.95
CA CYS A 74 11.93 -12.73 28.88
C CYS A 74 10.58 -13.10 28.27
N VAL A 75 9.83 -13.98 28.90
CA VAL A 75 8.42 -14.29 28.60
C VAL A 75 7.55 -13.58 29.62
N VAL A 76 6.58 -12.81 29.16
CA VAL A 76 5.63 -12.10 30.04
C VAL A 76 4.29 -12.83 30.03
N VAL A 77 3.75 -13.09 31.22
CA VAL A 77 2.37 -13.56 31.40
C VAL A 77 1.50 -12.33 31.61
N HIS A 78 0.58 -12.05 30.68
CA HIS A 78 -0.29 -10.87 30.74
C HIS A 78 -1.67 -11.20 30.16
N ASP A 79 -2.74 -10.73 30.81
CA ASP A 79 -4.12 -11.05 30.40
C ASP A 79 -4.77 -10.02 29.49
N ASP A 80 -4.18 -8.84 29.36
CA ASP A 80 -4.66 -7.83 28.44
C ASP A 80 -4.03 -8.03 27.06
N THR A 81 -4.87 -8.28 26.07
CA THR A 81 -4.49 -8.49 24.67
C THR A 81 -4.70 -7.23 23.81
N ASP A 82 -4.92 -6.06 24.42
CA ASP A 82 -4.95 -4.80 23.67
C ASP A 82 -3.64 -4.62 22.90
N PRO A 83 -3.70 -4.35 21.59
CA PRO A 83 -2.50 -4.21 20.76
C PRO A 83 -1.50 -3.16 21.27
N ALA A 84 -1.96 -2.10 21.91
CA ALA A 84 -1.09 -1.08 22.48
C ALA A 84 -0.32 -1.61 23.72
N VAL A 85 -0.98 -2.43 24.53
CA VAL A 85 -0.37 -3.12 25.68
C VAL A 85 0.67 -4.11 25.21
N VAL A 86 0.30 -5.00 24.26
CA VAL A 86 1.20 -5.99 23.67
C VAL A 86 2.44 -5.33 23.09
N ARG A 87 2.26 -4.28 22.32
CA ARG A 87 3.36 -3.53 21.70
C ARG A 87 4.29 -2.94 22.76
N THR A 88 3.75 -2.30 23.80
CA THR A 88 4.55 -1.69 24.85
C THR A 88 5.43 -2.71 25.58
N ILE A 89 4.92 -3.91 25.82
CA ILE A 89 5.66 -5.00 26.47
C ILE A 89 6.75 -5.56 25.54
N LEU A 90 6.46 -5.72 24.25
CA LEU A 90 7.45 -6.19 23.26
C LEU A 90 8.53 -5.13 23.01
N ASP A 91 8.18 -3.86 22.91
CA ASP A 91 9.13 -2.74 22.74
C ASP A 91 10.07 -2.63 23.97
N ALA A 92 9.64 -3.09 25.16
CA ALA A 92 10.48 -3.17 26.36
C ALA A 92 11.49 -4.34 26.33
N GLY A 93 11.42 -5.24 25.33
CA GLY A 93 12.37 -6.33 25.13
C GLY A 93 11.85 -7.73 25.46
N ALA A 94 10.56 -7.91 25.74
CA ALA A 94 9.98 -9.25 25.90
C ALA A 94 10.06 -10.04 24.58
N VAL A 95 10.45 -11.32 24.65
CA VAL A 95 10.52 -12.21 23.48
C VAL A 95 9.20 -12.94 23.23
N SER A 96 8.34 -13.01 24.23
CA SER A 96 7.02 -13.64 24.16
C SER A 96 6.06 -13.05 25.17
N ILE A 97 4.78 -13.05 24.83
CA ILE A 97 3.69 -12.74 25.74
C ILE A 97 2.72 -13.92 25.69
N VAL A 98 2.30 -14.38 26.87
CA VAL A 98 1.37 -15.51 27.00
C VAL A 98 0.20 -15.09 27.91
N HIS A 99 -0.99 -15.56 27.58
CA HIS A 99 -2.19 -15.36 28.40
C HIS A 99 -2.24 -16.40 29.53
N THR A 100 -2.78 -16.04 30.70
CA THR A 100 -2.91 -16.98 31.84
C THR A 100 -3.75 -18.22 31.51
N LYS A 101 -4.66 -18.13 30.55
CA LYS A 101 -5.54 -19.22 30.09
C LYS A 101 -4.91 -20.15 29.06
N LEU A 102 -3.68 -19.87 28.62
CA LEU A 102 -2.97 -20.73 27.66
C LEU A 102 -2.91 -22.17 28.18
N GLU A 103 -3.16 -23.15 27.33
CA GLU A 103 -3.08 -24.58 27.67
C GLU A 103 -1.67 -24.98 28.12
N ASP A 104 -1.56 -25.92 29.04
CA ASP A 104 -0.27 -26.33 29.62
C ASP A 104 0.74 -26.85 28.57
N ALA A 105 0.26 -27.51 27.51
CA ALA A 105 1.11 -27.98 26.41
C ALA A 105 1.68 -26.81 25.58
N GLU A 106 0.88 -25.80 25.31
CA GLU A 106 1.28 -24.61 24.56
C GLU A 106 2.20 -23.71 25.40
N LEU A 107 1.91 -23.54 26.70
CA LEU A 107 2.78 -22.83 27.64
C LEU A 107 4.16 -23.49 27.67
N ARG A 108 4.23 -24.83 27.77
CA ARG A 108 5.48 -25.57 27.70
C ARG A 108 6.24 -25.31 26.40
N ALA A 109 5.55 -25.39 25.26
CA ALA A 109 6.15 -25.16 23.94
C ALA A 109 6.75 -23.75 23.85
N THR A 110 6.02 -22.75 24.31
CA THR A 110 6.45 -21.33 24.32
C THR A 110 7.68 -21.11 25.20
N LEU A 111 7.66 -21.64 26.43
CA LEU A 111 8.79 -21.50 27.36
C LEU A 111 10.05 -22.21 26.82
N CYS A 112 9.91 -23.42 26.30
CA CYS A 112 11.03 -24.16 25.70
C CYS A 112 11.58 -23.46 24.45
N ALA A 113 10.73 -22.88 23.61
CA ALA A 113 11.15 -22.15 22.43
C ALA A 113 11.89 -20.87 22.83
N ALA A 114 11.38 -20.12 23.78
CA ALA A 114 12.00 -18.88 24.27
C ALA A 114 13.38 -19.16 24.89
N ALA A 115 13.52 -20.21 25.69
CA ALA A 115 14.81 -20.63 26.25
C ALA A 115 15.86 -21.01 25.17
N ASN A 116 15.40 -21.38 23.96
CA ASN A 116 16.26 -21.67 22.80
C ASN A 116 16.39 -20.47 21.84
N GLY A 117 16.05 -19.27 22.28
CA GLY A 117 16.15 -18.04 21.49
C GLY A 117 15.10 -17.91 20.37
N ARG A 118 14.01 -18.67 20.44
CA ARG A 118 12.89 -18.60 19.50
C ARG A 118 11.68 -17.99 20.20
N GLY A 119 11.33 -16.76 19.85
CA GLY A 119 10.07 -16.16 20.29
C GLY A 119 8.89 -16.93 19.68
N LEU A 120 7.98 -17.41 20.50
CA LEU A 120 6.64 -17.86 20.11
C LEU A 120 5.66 -16.92 20.78
N ILE A 121 4.82 -16.26 20.01
CA ILE A 121 3.78 -15.41 20.54
C ILE A 121 2.45 -16.14 20.35
N ASP A 122 1.63 -16.17 21.39
CA ASP A 122 0.30 -16.75 21.36
C ASP A 122 -0.53 -16.11 20.22
N VAL A 123 -1.21 -16.95 19.43
CA VAL A 123 -2.01 -16.51 18.28
C VAL A 123 -3.11 -15.52 18.71
N ASP A 124 -3.69 -15.72 19.88
CA ASP A 124 -4.73 -14.81 20.39
C ASP A 124 -4.18 -13.46 20.82
N VAL A 125 -2.89 -13.38 21.15
CA VAL A 125 -2.17 -12.12 21.41
C VAL A 125 -1.75 -11.44 20.10
N VAL A 126 -1.34 -12.21 19.09
CA VAL A 126 -0.85 -11.68 17.80
C VAL A 126 -1.98 -11.21 16.90
N ARG A 127 -3.11 -11.92 16.87
CA ARG A 127 -4.23 -11.61 15.98
C ARG A 127 -4.72 -10.16 16.08
N PRO A 128 -5.00 -9.60 17.28
CA PRO A 128 -5.40 -8.20 17.40
C PRO A 128 -4.35 -7.21 16.89
N VAL A 129 -3.05 -7.53 17.05
CA VAL A 129 -1.94 -6.69 16.54
C VAL A 129 -1.91 -6.72 15.02
N ILE A 130 -2.07 -7.90 14.41
CA ILE A 130 -2.14 -8.05 12.94
C ILE A 130 -3.35 -7.30 12.40
N ASP A 131 -4.52 -7.44 13.03
CA ASP A 131 -5.75 -6.79 12.60
C ASP A 131 -5.64 -5.25 12.71
N LEU A 132 -5.05 -4.74 13.81
CA LEU A 132 -4.77 -3.32 13.97
C LEU A 132 -3.80 -2.81 12.91
N TYR A 133 -2.70 -3.54 12.68
CA TYR A 133 -1.71 -3.21 11.65
C TYR A 133 -2.37 -3.17 10.26
N ALA A 134 -3.15 -4.18 9.92
CA ALA A 134 -3.89 -4.23 8.66
C ALA A 134 -4.87 -3.05 8.52
N THR A 135 -5.58 -2.69 9.59
CA THR A 135 -6.51 -1.56 9.62
C THR A 135 -5.77 -0.23 9.43
N MET A 136 -4.69 0.00 10.17
CA MET A 136 -3.88 1.22 10.05
C MET A 136 -3.28 1.37 8.66
N HIS A 137 -2.80 0.29 8.06
CA HIS A 137 -2.29 0.29 6.69
C HIS A 137 -3.40 0.56 5.67
N ALA A 138 -4.60 0.01 5.86
CA ALA A 138 -5.74 0.28 4.99
C ALA A 138 -6.18 1.75 5.07
N GLU A 139 -6.23 2.34 6.26
CA GLU A 139 -6.55 3.75 6.45
C GLU A 139 -5.48 4.68 5.85
N SER A 140 -4.21 4.36 6.05
CA SER A 140 -3.10 5.09 5.45
C SER A 140 -3.17 5.07 3.93
N ARG A 141 -3.42 3.90 3.33
CA ARG A 141 -3.60 3.77 1.87
C ARG A 141 -4.78 4.59 1.37
N ARG A 142 -5.94 4.53 2.06
CA ARG A 142 -7.13 5.33 1.70
C ARG A 142 -6.83 6.82 1.75
N ARG A 143 -6.12 7.28 2.78
CA ARG A 143 -5.75 8.68 2.94
C ARG A 143 -4.79 9.14 1.84
N ASN A 144 -3.75 8.37 1.56
CA ASN A 144 -2.80 8.65 0.49
C ASN A 144 -3.50 8.73 -0.86
N ARG A 145 -4.38 7.78 -1.16
CA ARG A 145 -5.18 7.77 -2.38
C ARG A 145 -6.05 9.03 -2.51
N ALA A 146 -6.76 9.43 -1.46
CA ALA A 146 -7.59 10.63 -1.47
C ALA A 146 -6.76 11.92 -1.71
N VAL A 147 -5.56 12.00 -1.13
CA VAL A 147 -4.64 13.13 -1.36
C VAL A 147 -4.16 13.15 -2.81
N ILE A 148 -3.80 12.00 -3.37
CA ILE A 148 -3.34 11.88 -4.76
C ILE A 148 -4.48 12.23 -5.74
N GLU A 149 -5.67 11.69 -5.52
CA GLU A 149 -6.85 12.02 -6.34
C GLU A 149 -7.16 13.54 -6.27
N SER A 150 -7.02 14.16 -5.10
CA SER A 150 -7.22 15.60 -4.93
C SER A 150 -6.15 16.42 -5.64
N LEU A 151 -4.89 15.99 -5.60
CA LEU A 151 -3.78 16.63 -6.30
C LEU A 151 -3.96 16.54 -7.82
N ALA A 152 -4.30 15.37 -8.32
CA ALA A 152 -4.58 15.13 -9.72
C ALA A 152 -5.75 16.00 -10.19
N ALA A 153 -6.86 16.03 -9.45
CA ALA A 153 -8.01 16.88 -9.75
C ALA A 153 -7.68 18.39 -9.74
N ALA A 154 -6.78 18.82 -8.84
CA ALA A 154 -6.35 20.24 -8.81
C ALA A 154 -5.52 20.63 -10.05
N VAL A 155 -4.74 19.70 -10.60
CA VAL A 155 -4.00 19.91 -11.85
C VAL A 155 -4.95 19.90 -13.05
N GLU A 156 -5.90 18.96 -13.09
CA GLU A 156 -6.94 18.87 -14.11
C GLU A 156 -7.86 20.09 -14.14
N ALA A 157 -8.11 20.72 -12.98
CA ALA A 157 -8.89 21.95 -12.93
C ALA A 157 -8.24 23.12 -13.74
N LYS A 158 -6.95 23.00 -14.03
CA LYS A 158 -6.22 23.88 -14.96
C LYS A 158 -6.35 23.45 -16.43
N ASP A 159 -6.63 22.19 -16.68
CA ASP A 159 -6.84 21.64 -18.03
C ASP A 159 -8.34 21.43 -18.28
N THR A 160 -8.78 21.41 -19.51
CA THR A 160 -10.18 21.13 -19.89
C THR A 160 -10.59 19.68 -19.69
N VAL A 161 -9.69 18.85 -19.18
CA VAL A 161 -9.89 17.42 -18.92
C VAL A 161 -10.60 17.24 -17.57
N THR A 162 -11.57 16.37 -17.50
CA THR A 162 -12.42 16.17 -16.30
C THR A 162 -11.92 15.03 -15.42
N SER A 163 -12.17 15.13 -14.10
CA SER A 163 -11.87 14.06 -13.12
C SER A 163 -12.49 12.69 -13.46
N ARG A 164 -13.43 12.64 -14.39
CA ARG A 164 -13.99 11.41 -14.95
C ARG A 164 -13.01 10.70 -15.87
N HIS A 165 -12.31 11.44 -16.75
CA HIS A 165 -11.26 10.93 -17.63
C HIS A 165 -10.20 10.16 -16.83
N LEU A 166 -9.67 10.81 -15.80
CA LEU A 166 -8.61 10.21 -14.98
C LEU A 166 -9.01 8.86 -14.35
N ARG A 167 -10.26 8.77 -13.88
CA ARG A 167 -10.78 7.52 -13.31
C ARG A 167 -10.99 6.44 -14.35
N ALA A 168 -11.45 6.80 -15.55
CA ALA A 168 -11.69 5.86 -16.64
C ALA A 168 -10.38 5.28 -17.15
N VAL A 169 -9.39 6.14 -17.47
CA VAL A 169 -8.08 5.68 -17.94
C VAL A 169 -7.35 4.84 -16.90
N SER A 170 -7.40 5.23 -15.62
CA SER A 170 -6.75 4.48 -14.54
C SER A 170 -7.38 3.11 -14.31
N ARG A 171 -8.70 2.98 -14.42
CA ARG A 171 -9.39 1.67 -14.33
C ARG A 171 -9.00 0.76 -15.48
N LEU A 172 -9.07 1.25 -16.71
CA LEU A 172 -8.70 0.47 -17.89
C LEU A 172 -7.23 0.02 -17.80
N ALA A 173 -6.32 0.93 -17.45
CA ALA A 173 -4.91 0.62 -17.29
C ALA A 173 -4.66 -0.44 -16.20
N THR A 174 -5.38 -0.36 -15.08
CA THR A 174 -5.28 -1.36 -14.00
C THR A 174 -5.79 -2.74 -14.45
N GLN A 175 -6.90 -2.80 -15.20
CA GLN A 175 -7.41 -4.07 -15.75
C GLN A 175 -6.41 -4.69 -16.72
N LEU A 176 -5.87 -3.89 -17.63
CA LEU A 176 -4.87 -4.35 -18.62
C LEU A 176 -3.57 -4.75 -17.94
N ALA A 177 -3.07 -3.98 -17.00
CA ALA A 177 -1.87 -4.30 -16.24
C ALA A 177 -2.03 -5.63 -15.50
N LYS A 178 -3.17 -5.86 -14.84
CA LYS A 178 -3.47 -7.12 -14.15
C LYS A 178 -3.52 -8.32 -15.10
N ALA A 179 -4.00 -8.13 -16.33
CA ALA A 179 -4.05 -9.19 -17.35
C ALA A 179 -2.64 -9.55 -17.87
N ILE A 180 -1.72 -8.57 -17.94
CA ILE A 180 -0.34 -8.77 -18.40
C ILE A 180 0.54 -9.32 -17.28
N ASP A 181 0.51 -8.66 -16.10
CA ASP A 181 1.29 -9.02 -14.93
C ASP A 181 0.52 -8.63 -13.66
N PRO A 182 -0.03 -9.61 -12.91
CA PRO A 182 -0.78 -9.35 -11.69
C PRO A 182 -0.02 -8.55 -10.62
N SER A 183 1.32 -8.55 -10.63
CA SER A 183 2.15 -7.84 -9.65
C SER A 183 1.92 -6.32 -9.66
N PHE A 184 1.49 -5.75 -10.79
CA PHE A 184 1.10 -4.33 -10.89
C PHE A 184 -0.07 -3.94 -9.98
N THR A 185 -0.85 -4.91 -9.52
CA THR A 185 -2.04 -4.67 -8.68
C THR A 185 -1.84 -5.08 -7.21
N GLU A 186 -0.65 -5.52 -6.82
CA GLU A 186 -0.31 -5.85 -5.43
C GLU A 186 -0.20 -4.60 -4.54
N SER A 187 0.14 -3.46 -5.15
CA SER A 187 0.12 -2.14 -4.49
C SER A 187 -0.69 -1.13 -5.31
N ASP A 188 -0.97 0.05 -4.72
CA ASP A 188 -1.61 1.14 -5.43
C ASP A 188 -0.63 1.96 -6.30
N ASP A 189 0.66 1.64 -6.33
CA ASP A 189 1.68 2.47 -6.98
C ASP A 189 1.44 2.64 -8.48
N PHE A 190 1.12 1.57 -9.21
CA PHE A 190 0.78 1.70 -10.63
C PHE A 190 -0.42 2.62 -10.84
N LEU A 191 -1.48 2.46 -10.04
CA LEU A 191 -2.64 3.36 -10.06
C LEU A 191 -2.23 4.81 -9.77
N PHE A 192 -1.32 5.06 -8.83
CA PHE A 192 -0.82 6.40 -8.53
C PHE A 192 -0.05 6.99 -9.71
N GLY A 193 0.74 6.19 -10.41
CA GLY A 193 1.39 6.60 -11.65
C GLY A 193 0.38 7.05 -12.69
N CYS A 194 -0.69 6.28 -12.91
CA CYS A 194 -1.78 6.61 -13.83
C CYS A 194 -2.49 7.92 -13.43
N LEU A 195 -2.81 8.08 -12.14
CA LEU A 195 -3.47 9.28 -11.62
C LEU A 195 -2.59 10.54 -11.74
N LEU A 196 -1.28 10.40 -11.61
CA LEU A 196 -0.34 11.52 -11.59
C LEU A 196 0.39 11.74 -12.92
N HIS A 197 0.07 10.98 -13.99
CA HIS A 197 0.82 11.05 -15.26
C HIS A 197 1.01 12.49 -15.76
N ASP A 198 -0.02 13.29 -15.64
CA ASP A 198 -0.10 14.67 -16.12
C ASP A 198 0.21 15.72 -15.04
N VAL A 199 0.64 15.34 -13.83
CA VAL A 199 0.90 16.28 -12.72
C VAL A 199 1.87 17.38 -13.08
N GLY A 200 2.79 17.12 -14.01
CA GLY A 200 3.76 18.12 -14.49
C GLY A 200 3.18 19.27 -15.32
N LYS A 201 1.94 19.17 -15.76
CA LYS A 201 1.21 20.27 -16.41
C LYS A 201 1.05 21.48 -15.49
N ILE A 202 1.24 21.32 -14.18
CA ILE A 202 1.32 22.44 -13.22
C ILE A 202 2.39 23.47 -13.64
N GLY A 203 3.46 23.03 -14.29
CA GLY A 203 4.56 23.86 -14.80
C GLY A 203 4.31 24.47 -16.17
N VAL A 204 3.21 24.12 -16.85
CA VAL A 204 2.87 24.66 -18.17
C VAL A 204 2.10 25.99 -17.99
N PRO A 205 2.52 27.08 -18.66
CA PRO A 205 1.79 28.35 -18.63
C PRO A 205 0.34 28.19 -19.13
N GLU A 206 -0.61 28.76 -18.42
CA GLU A 206 -2.05 28.67 -18.73
C GLU A 206 -2.39 29.09 -20.17
N ARG A 207 -1.72 30.13 -20.69
CA ARG A 207 -1.87 30.57 -22.07
C ARG A 207 -1.52 29.54 -23.15
N ILE A 208 -0.69 28.52 -22.76
CA ILE A 208 -0.34 27.39 -23.65
C ILE A 208 -1.34 26.26 -23.42
N LEU A 209 -1.62 25.94 -22.18
CA LEU A 209 -2.51 24.84 -21.81
C LEU A 209 -3.94 25.06 -22.32
N MET A 210 -4.45 26.30 -22.17
CA MET A 210 -5.81 26.71 -22.57
C MET A 210 -5.88 27.35 -23.96
N LYS A 211 -4.83 27.21 -24.76
CA LYS A 211 -4.80 27.87 -26.09
C LYS A 211 -5.88 27.35 -27.02
N PRO A 212 -6.78 28.20 -27.53
CA PRO A 212 -7.75 27.77 -28.52
C PRO A 212 -7.07 27.62 -29.89
N GLY A 213 -6.66 26.38 -30.23
CA GLY A 213 -6.03 26.06 -31.50
C GLY A 213 -4.70 25.31 -31.35
N ALA A 214 -4.01 25.10 -32.45
CA ALA A 214 -2.75 24.37 -32.48
C ALA A 214 -1.63 25.12 -31.76
N LEU A 215 -0.77 24.38 -31.04
CA LEU A 215 0.43 24.93 -30.43
C LEU A 215 1.49 25.21 -31.52
N THR A 216 2.24 26.28 -31.37
CA THR A 216 3.45 26.54 -32.17
C THR A 216 4.56 25.59 -31.78
N ALA A 217 5.63 25.48 -32.57
CA ALA A 217 6.77 24.65 -32.24
C ALA A 217 7.39 24.98 -30.88
N SER A 218 7.54 26.25 -30.55
CA SER A 218 8.07 26.69 -29.24
C SER A 218 7.14 26.41 -28.08
N GLU A 219 5.82 26.46 -28.27
CA GLU A 219 4.83 26.09 -27.26
C GLU A 219 4.82 24.55 -27.03
N TRP A 220 5.01 23.78 -28.11
CA TRP A 220 5.17 22.35 -28.04
C TRP A 220 6.43 21.94 -27.23
N GLU A 221 7.54 22.64 -27.40
CA GLU A 221 8.73 22.40 -26.58
C GLU A 221 8.46 22.60 -25.08
N ILE A 222 7.64 23.58 -24.71
CA ILE A 222 7.23 23.80 -23.33
C ILE A 222 6.27 22.68 -22.87
N MET A 223 5.28 22.34 -23.69
CA MET A 223 4.32 21.28 -23.37
C MET A 223 5.01 19.93 -23.14
N ARG A 224 5.96 19.55 -24.02
CA ARG A 224 6.70 18.27 -23.92
C ARG A 224 7.57 18.13 -22.67
N ARG A 225 7.74 19.19 -21.87
CA ARG A 225 8.49 19.13 -20.60
C ARG A 225 7.65 18.66 -19.41
N HIS A 226 6.31 18.52 -19.57
CA HIS A 226 5.48 18.12 -18.43
C HIS A 226 5.84 16.73 -17.86
N PRO A 227 6.24 15.68 -18.62
CA PRO A 227 6.64 14.40 -18.03
C PRO A 227 7.86 14.56 -17.11
N GLN A 228 8.88 15.28 -17.55
CA GLN A 228 10.08 15.56 -16.76
C GLN A 228 9.76 16.43 -15.52
N THR A 229 8.86 17.38 -15.66
CA THR A 229 8.39 18.20 -14.52
C THR A 229 7.60 17.36 -13.54
N GLY A 230 6.72 16.50 -14.03
CA GLY A 230 5.96 15.53 -13.22
C GLY A 230 6.88 14.57 -12.46
N ALA A 231 7.86 14.00 -13.13
CA ALA A 231 8.85 13.13 -12.49
C ALA A 231 9.60 13.83 -11.35
N ARG A 232 9.93 15.14 -11.49
CA ARG A 232 10.52 15.93 -10.40
C ARG A 232 9.58 16.16 -9.23
N VAL A 233 8.27 16.22 -9.49
CA VAL A 233 7.24 16.36 -8.44
C VAL A 233 7.05 15.05 -7.68
N VAL A 234 7.02 13.90 -8.37
CA VAL A 234 6.68 12.61 -7.74
C VAL A 234 7.88 11.93 -7.08
N ARG A 235 9.11 12.09 -7.58
CA ARG A 235 10.33 11.45 -7.03
C ARG A 235 10.52 11.67 -5.52
N PRO A 236 10.36 12.89 -4.97
CA PRO A 236 10.56 13.11 -3.53
C PRO A 236 9.49 12.45 -2.64
N LEU A 237 8.39 11.94 -3.21
CA LEU A 237 7.28 11.36 -2.45
C LEU A 237 7.54 9.91 -2.02
N GLY A 238 8.65 9.30 -2.50
CA GLY A 238 9.07 7.96 -2.06
C GLY A 238 8.20 6.81 -2.55
N PHE A 239 7.44 7.00 -3.63
CA PHE A 239 6.70 5.93 -4.30
C PHE A 239 7.63 4.92 -4.96
N ALA A 240 7.10 3.73 -5.27
CA ALA A 240 7.82 2.76 -6.07
C ALA A 240 8.21 3.33 -7.46
N PRO A 241 9.30 2.87 -8.10
CA PRO A 241 9.77 3.36 -9.39
C PRO A 241 8.69 3.42 -10.48
N VAL A 242 7.75 2.47 -10.45
CA VAL A 242 6.63 2.38 -11.41
C VAL A 242 5.82 3.68 -11.52
N VAL A 243 5.67 4.45 -10.44
CA VAL A 243 4.98 5.74 -10.47
C VAL A 243 5.74 6.74 -11.36
N THR A 244 7.06 6.83 -11.16
CA THR A 244 7.91 7.71 -11.96
C THR A 244 7.98 7.25 -13.41
N ASP A 245 7.99 5.95 -13.66
CA ASP A 245 8.04 5.36 -14.99
C ASP A 245 6.81 5.74 -15.82
N VAL A 246 5.60 5.64 -15.25
CA VAL A 246 4.38 6.09 -15.92
C VAL A 246 4.42 7.60 -16.17
N VAL A 247 4.72 8.40 -15.14
CA VAL A 247 4.72 9.86 -15.23
C VAL A 247 5.75 10.38 -16.25
N LEU A 248 6.93 9.77 -16.31
CA LEU A 248 8.02 10.24 -17.17
C LEU A 248 7.88 9.76 -18.62
N TYR A 249 7.41 8.52 -18.83
CA TYR A 249 7.54 7.83 -20.10
C TYR A 249 6.20 7.56 -20.83
N HIS A 250 5.06 8.04 -20.33
CA HIS A 250 3.75 7.78 -20.95
C HIS A 250 3.59 8.38 -22.36
N HIS A 251 4.47 9.27 -22.79
CA HIS A 251 4.52 9.82 -24.14
C HIS A 251 5.65 9.25 -25.00
N GLU A 252 6.39 8.27 -24.49
CA GLU A 252 7.30 7.50 -25.35
C GLU A 252 6.49 6.64 -26.32
N ARG A 253 7.08 6.34 -27.47
CA ARG A 253 6.47 5.58 -28.54
C ARG A 253 7.32 4.35 -28.83
N TRP A 254 6.68 3.24 -29.14
CA TRP A 254 7.38 2.00 -29.47
C TRP A 254 8.41 2.16 -30.57
N ASP A 255 8.14 3.01 -31.56
CA ASP A 255 9.04 3.33 -32.68
C ASP A 255 10.18 4.31 -32.34
N GLY A 256 10.31 4.77 -31.11
CA GLY A 256 11.32 5.74 -30.67
C GLY A 256 11.02 7.18 -31.06
N GLY A 257 9.88 7.44 -31.70
CA GLY A 257 9.44 8.80 -32.09
C GLY A 257 8.80 9.60 -30.94
N GLY A 258 8.85 9.09 -29.72
CA GLY A 258 8.26 9.68 -28.51
C GLY A 258 9.11 10.74 -27.84
N TYR A 259 8.73 11.08 -26.63
CA TYR A 259 9.46 12.00 -25.74
C TYR A 259 9.21 11.62 -24.26
N PRO A 260 10.06 12.00 -23.30
CA PRO A 260 11.13 13.01 -23.41
C PRO A 260 12.51 12.49 -23.80
N GLU A 261 12.76 11.17 -23.79
CA GLU A 261 14.09 10.58 -24.00
C GLU A 261 14.22 9.88 -25.37
N GLY A 262 13.09 9.60 -26.06
CA GLY A 262 13.06 8.91 -27.34
C GLY A 262 13.40 7.43 -27.20
N LEU A 263 13.00 6.80 -26.11
CA LEU A 263 13.15 5.37 -25.87
C LEU A 263 12.36 4.57 -26.89
N ALA A 264 12.88 3.41 -27.31
CA ALA A 264 12.25 2.53 -28.29
C ALA A 264 12.02 1.13 -27.72
N ALA A 265 10.96 0.50 -28.16
CA ALA A 265 10.63 -0.88 -27.83
C ALA A 265 10.66 -1.17 -26.31
N GLU A 266 11.36 -2.21 -25.88
CA GLU A 266 11.48 -2.63 -24.48
C GLU A 266 12.33 -1.69 -23.60
N GLU A 267 13.02 -0.71 -24.16
CA GLU A 267 13.66 0.35 -23.37
C GLU A 267 12.61 1.18 -22.61
N ILE A 268 11.39 1.25 -23.12
CA ILE A 268 10.26 1.89 -22.45
C ILE A 268 9.77 0.98 -21.32
N PRO A 269 9.69 1.44 -20.06
CA PRO A 269 9.15 0.65 -18.97
C PRO A 269 7.74 0.10 -19.29
N LEU A 270 7.49 -1.18 -18.94
CA LEU A 270 6.23 -1.85 -19.27
C LEU A 270 5.01 -1.07 -18.75
N ALA A 271 5.11 -0.49 -17.57
CA ALA A 271 4.05 0.34 -16.97
C ALA A 271 3.65 1.52 -17.88
N ALA A 272 4.63 2.20 -18.46
CA ALA A 272 4.41 3.31 -19.39
C ALA A 272 3.82 2.82 -20.71
N ARG A 273 4.27 1.66 -21.24
CA ARG A 273 3.71 1.04 -22.45
C ARG A 273 2.24 0.68 -22.26
N ILE A 274 1.87 0.10 -21.11
CA ILE A 274 0.48 -0.22 -20.77
C ILE A 274 -0.36 1.06 -20.69
N PHE A 275 0.13 2.05 -19.95
CA PHE A 275 -0.62 3.28 -19.72
C PHE A 275 -0.86 4.07 -21.00
N SER A 276 0.14 4.19 -21.89
CA SER A 276 0.03 4.95 -23.15
C SER A 276 -1.09 4.45 -24.07
N VAL A 277 -1.33 3.15 -24.09
CA VAL A 277 -2.44 2.53 -24.86
C VAL A 277 -3.79 2.97 -24.30
N CYS A 278 -3.93 2.92 -22.97
CA CYS A 278 -5.18 3.27 -22.28
C CYS A 278 -5.47 4.77 -22.37
N ASP A 279 -4.45 5.61 -22.22
CA ASP A 279 -4.57 7.06 -22.36
C ASP A 279 -4.99 7.46 -23.77
N ALA A 280 -4.39 6.86 -24.82
CA ALA A 280 -4.76 7.12 -26.19
C ALA A 280 -6.20 6.68 -26.51
N LEU A 281 -6.62 5.53 -26.00
CA LEU A 281 -7.98 5.03 -26.20
C LEU A 281 -9.01 5.96 -25.55
N GLU A 282 -8.78 6.37 -24.31
CA GLU A 282 -9.66 7.28 -23.61
C GLU A 282 -9.65 8.68 -24.27
N ALA A 283 -8.47 9.18 -24.63
CA ALA A 283 -8.36 10.46 -25.32
C ALA A 283 -9.14 10.50 -26.65
N MET A 284 -9.35 9.37 -27.31
CA MET A 284 -10.16 9.27 -28.53
C MET A 284 -11.67 9.16 -28.22
N THR A 285 -12.06 8.59 -27.10
CA THR A 285 -13.46 8.38 -26.71
C THR A 285 -14.02 9.51 -25.85
N ALA A 286 -13.18 10.36 -25.28
CA ALA A 286 -13.61 11.54 -24.53
C ALA A 286 -14.11 12.67 -25.45
N SER A 287 -15.12 13.42 -24.97
CA SER A 287 -15.55 14.67 -25.60
C SER A 287 -14.53 15.78 -25.36
N ARG A 288 -14.02 16.40 -26.42
CA ARG A 288 -13.09 17.53 -26.32
C ARG A 288 -13.68 18.77 -27.01
N PRO A 289 -13.31 20.00 -26.62
CA PRO A 289 -13.89 21.24 -27.14
C PRO A 289 -13.87 21.37 -28.68
N TYR A 290 -12.93 20.67 -29.33
CA TYR A 290 -12.71 20.79 -30.77
C TYR A 290 -13.02 19.49 -31.56
N ARG A 291 -13.43 18.41 -30.84
CA ARG A 291 -13.65 17.12 -31.49
C ARG A 291 -14.67 16.29 -30.67
N GLY A 292 -15.73 15.83 -31.33
CA GLY A 292 -16.64 14.86 -30.74
C GLY A 292 -15.95 13.52 -30.42
N PRO A 293 -16.49 12.75 -29.44
CA PRO A 293 -15.97 11.44 -29.07
C PRO A 293 -16.11 10.45 -30.23
N LEU A 294 -15.12 9.59 -30.40
CA LEU A 294 -15.25 8.43 -31.28
C LEU A 294 -16.03 7.31 -30.57
N PRO A 295 -16.83 6.52 -31.30
CA PRO A 295 -17.33 5.26 -30.76
C PRO A 295 -16.16 4.37 -30.29
N VAL A 296 -16.33 3.71 -29.16
CA VAL A 296 -15.26 2.96 -28.48
C VAL A 296 -14.65 1.88 -29.38
N ASN A 297 -15.47 1.18 -30.15
CA ASN A 297 -15.02 0.18 -31.12
C ASN A 297 -14.14 0.79 -32.23
N VAL A 298 -14.46 2.01 -32.68
CA VAL A 298 -13.65 2.73 -33.69
C VAL A 298 -12.31 3.18 -33.11
N ALA A 299 -12.31 3.67 -31.87
CA ALA A 299 -11.09 4.04 -31.16
C ALA A 299 -10.20 2.83 -30.92
N PHE A 300 -10.79 1.70 -30.51
CA PHE A 300 -10.08 0.45 -30.30
C PHE A 300 -9.39 -0.06 -31.57
N GLU A 301 -10.11 -0.11 -32.70
CA GLU A 301 -9.49 -0.50 -33.97
C GLU A 301 -8.35 0.43 -34.40
N ARG A 302 -8.45 1.74 -34.12
CA ARG A 302 -7.34 2.67 -34.39
C ARG A 302 -6.12 2.39 -33.54
N VAL A 303 -6.31 2.09 -32.25
CA VAL A 303 -5.21 1.73 -31.35
C VAL A 303 -4.52 0.45 -31.84
N LYS A 304 -5.28 -0.54 -32.31
CA LYS A 304 -4.73 -1.79 -32.87
C LYS A 304 -3.89 -1.54 -34.13
N LEU A 305 -4.27 -0.62 -35.00
CA LEU A 305 -3.51 -0.27 -36.19
C LEU A 305 -2.15 0.38 -35.91
N GLU A 306 -1.98 0.96 -34.70
CA GLU A 306 -0.72 1.59 -34.28
C GLU A 306 0.23 0.61 -33.54
N ALA A 307 -0.11 -0.70 -33.50
CA ALA A 307 0.78 -1.73 -32.94
C ALA A 307 2.11 -1.80 -33.72
N GLY A 308 3.23 -1.77 -33.01
CA GLY A 308 4.57 -1.72 -33.60
C GLY A 308 5.03 -0.33 -34.07
N HIS A 309 4.14 0.67 -34.00
CA HIS A 309 4.44 2.07 -34.27
C HIS A 309 4.38 2.90 -32.98
N GLN A 310 3.19 3.32 -32.59
CA GLN A 310 3.02 4.06 -31.34
C GLN A 310 3.03 3.13 -30.13
N PHE A 311 2.44 1.94 -30.24
CA PHE A 311 2.18 1.05 -29.12
C PHE A 311 2.93 -0.30 -29.24
N ASP A 312 3.24 -0.87 -28.07
CA ASP A 312 3.79 -2.20 -27.94
C ASP A 312 2.80 -3.25 -28.48
N PRO A 313 3.21 -4.07 -29.49
CA PRO A 313 2.36 -5.12 -30.02
C PRO A 313 1.89 -6.15 -28.99
N ALA A 314 2.71 -6.46 -27.97
CA ALA A 314 2.35 -7.40 -26.92
C ALA A 314 1.26 -6.83 -26.01
N VAL A 315 1.33 -5.54 -25.68
CA VAL A 315 0.29 -4.86 -24.91
C VAL A 315 -1.02 -4.77 -25.68
N ILE A 316 -0.96 -4.50 -26.98
CA ILE A 316 -2.16 -4.49 -27.85
C ILE A 316 -2.79 -5.89 -27.93
N THR A 317 -1.98 -6.94 -28.07
CA THR A 317 -2.48 -8.33 -28.07
C THR A 317 -3.18 -8.66 -26.75
N ALA A 318 -2.57 -8.32 -25.62
CA ALA A 318 -3.17 -8.55 -24.30
C ALA A 318 -4.49 -7.78 -24.11
N LEU A 319 -4.58 -6.55 -24.63
CA LEU A 319 -5.82 -5.78 -24.62
C LEU A 319 -6.91 -6.45 -25.48
N ASP A 320 -6.59 -6.90 -26.70
CA ASP A 320 -7.53 -7.58 -27.62
C ASP A 320 -8.05 -8.89 -27.01
N ASP A 321 -7.17 -9.68 -26.42
CA ASP A 321 -7.52 -10.93 -25.72
C ASP A 321 -8.40 -10.65 -24.49
N GLY A 322 -8.05 -9.63 -23.71
CA GLY A 322 -8.82 -9.22 -22.54
C GLY A 322 -10.23 -8.75 -22.89
N VAL A 323 -10.38 -7.98 -23.95
CA VAL A 323 -11.68 -7.53 -24.47
C VAL A 323 -12.48 -8.70 -25.02
N SER A 324 -11.85 -9.57 -25.83
CA SER A 324 -12.50 -10.73 -26.45
C SER A 324 -12.98 -11.75 -25.42
N SER A 325 -12.27 -11.93 -24.32
CA SER A 325 -12.66 -12.81 -23.20
C SER A 325 -13.66 -12.19 -22.24
N GLY A 326 -13.93 -10.87 -22.33
CA GLY A 326 -14.77 -10.13 -21.39
C GLY A 326 -14.06 -9.82 -20.05
N ALA A 327 -12.76 -10.04 -19.94
CA ALA A 327 -11.96 -9.68 -18.77
C ALA A 327 -11.69 -8.17 -18.68
N ILE A 328 -11.73 -7.47 -19.80
CA ILE A 328 -11.59 -6.02 -19.90
C ILE A 328 -12.84 -5.44 -20.54
N ASP A 329 -13.49 -4.49 -19.85
CA ASP A 329 -14.66 -3.78 -20.34
C ASP A 329 -14.26 -2.40 -20.88
N LEU A 330 -14.38 -2.22 -22.19
CA LEU A 330 -14.12 -0.93 -22.84
C LEU A 330 -15.24 0.09 -22.63
N GLN A 331 -16.44 -0.30 -22.19
CA GLN A 331 -17.54 0.64 -21.96
C GLN A 331 -17.22 1.57 -20.79
N ASP A 332 -16.44 1.10 -19.83
CA ASP A 332 -15.90 1.93 -18.74
C ASP A 332 -15.00 3.08 -19.25
N ALA A 333 -14.44 2.95 -20.46
CA ALA A 333 -13.67 4.02 -21.13
C ALA A 333 -14.56 5.02 -21.89
N GLY A 334 -15.84 4.69 -22.09
CA GLY A 334 -16.72 5.44 -23.00
C GLY A 334 -18.10 5.80 -22.44
N GLU A 335 -18.35 5.77 -21.12
CA GLU A 335 -19.64 6.21 -20.58
C GLU A 335 -19.85 7.71 -20.85
N LEU A 336 -20.54 7.93 -21.98
CA LEU A 336 -21.11 9.22 -22.34
C LEU A 336 -22.18 9.58 -21.31
N ASP A 337 -22.01 10.68 -20.59
CA ASP A 337 -23.10 11.38 -19.97
C ASP A 337 -24.11 11.81 -21.04
N VAL A 338 -25.12 11.00 -21.24
CA VAL A 338 -26.39 11.52 -21.68
C VAL A 338 -27.13 11.98 -20.42
N GLU A 339 -26.66 13.02 -19.74
CA GLU A 339 -27.58 13.84 -18.96
C GLU A 339 -28.62 14.39 -19.95
N GLN A 340 -29.77 13.69 -20.02
CA GLN A 340 -30.96 14.29 -20.61
C GLN A 340 -31.19 15.61 -19.86
N PRO A 341 -31.22 16.76 -20.56
CA PRO A 341 -31.60 17.99 -19.90
C PRO A 341 -32.97 17.77 -19.29
N ALA A 342 -33.06 17.94 -17.97
CA ALA A 342 -34.30 17.84 -17.22
C ALA A 342 -35.39 18.62 -17.99
N ARG A 343 -36.35 17.91 -18.57
CA ARG A 343 -37.54 18.53 -19.18
C ARG A 343 -38.19 19.34 -18.07
N ARG A 344 -37.95 20.66 -18.09
CA ARG A 344 -38.74 21.61 -17.35
C ARG A 344 -40.20 21.36 -17.76
N ARG A 345 -40.95 20.68 -16.88
CA ARG A 345 -42.40 20.70 -16.95
C ARG A 345 -42.80 22.15 -16.75
N ILE A 346 -43.10 22.80 -17.87
CA ILE A 346 -43.88 24.02 -17.86
C ILE A 346 -45.27 23.61 -17.41
N SER A 347 -45.54 23.78 -16.12
CA SER A 347 -46.91 23.72 -15.63
C SER A 347 -47.67 24.90 -16.27
N SER A 348 -48.51 24.58 -17.26
CA SER A 348 -49.54 25.48 -17.72
C SER A 348 -50.60 25.58 -16.60
N GLY A 349 -50.42 26.56 -15.73
CA GLY A 349 -51.47 27.02 -14.83
C GLY A 349 -52.36 27.95 -15.60
N ALA A 350 -53.51 27.45 -16.05
CA ALA A 350 -54.63 28.25 -16.45
C ALA A 350 -55.36 28.76 -15.20
N ARG A 351 -55.61 30.05 -15.21
CA ARG A 351 -56.60 30.93 -14.62
C ARG A 351 -56.04 31.94 -13.65
#